data_06a2ad976f3d1a6d00e625790bbac841
#
_entry.id   06a2ad976f3d1a6d00e625790bbac841
#
_cell.length_a   1.000
_cell.length_b   1.000
_cell.length_c   1.000
_cell.angle_alpha   90.00
_cell.angle_beta   90.00
_cell.angle_gamma   90.00
#
_symmetry.space_group_name_H-M   'P 1'
#
loop_
_entity.id
_entity.type
_entity.pdbx_description
1 polymer ?
#
loop_
_entity_poly.entity_id
_entity_poly.type
_entity_poly.pdbx_seq_one_letter_code
_entity_poly.pdbx_strand_id
1 'polypeptide(L)'
;MVHSQEVVIGPDRRLRVTLEVEQGKLRSWAVQLEWWDPEEGRPVWVARYDTAGGRDHRDRNRIASHEPVDLPEDRGEAARVAERELSLKAEEYIEAYRAAKAQGRKAW
;
A
#
# COMPACT_ATOMS: atom_id res chain seq x y z
N MET A 1 18.12 3.18 -9.15
CA MET A 1 17.57 1.91 -9.66
C MET A 1 16.30 1.56 -8.90
N VAL A 2 15.27 1.20 -9.61
CA VAL A 2 13.96 0.83 -9.01
C VAL A 2 13.83 -0.69 -9.02
N HIS A 3 13.50 -1.24 -7.87
CA HIS A 3 13.18 -2.66 -7.72
C HIS A 3 11.70 -2.78 -7.37
N SER A 4 10.99 -3.68 -8.04
CA SER A 4 9.59 -3.93 -7.76
C SER A 4 9.35 -5.44 -7.67
N GLN A 5 8.59 -5.86 -6.66
CA GLN A 5 8.19 -7.26 -6.53
C GLN A 5 6.76 -7.36 -6.03
N GLU A 6 6.14 -8.48 -6.34
CA GLU A 6 4.82 -8.81 -5.87
C GLU A 6 4.93 -9.92 -4.83
N VAL A 7 4.19 -9.76 -3.73
CA VAL A 7 4.14 -10.76 -2.66
C VAL A 7 2.70 -11.20 -2.49
N VAL A 8 2.41 -12.44 -2.83
CA VAL A 8 1.06 -12.99 -2.66
C VAL A 8 0.85 -13.29 -1.18
N ILE A 9 -0.18 -12.69 -0.58
CA ILE A 9 -0.51 -12.85 0.84
C ILE A 9 -1.86 -13.51 1.07
N GLY A 10 -2.54 -13.90 0.01
CA GLY A 10 -3.81 -14.62 0.06
C GLY A 10 -4.30 -14.94 -1.34
N PRO A 11 -5.41 -15.69 -1.48
CA PRO A 11 -5.89 -16.13 -2.80
C PRO A 11 -6.37 -14.97 -3.68
N ASP A 12 -6.78 -13.84 -3.10
CA ASP A 12 -7.34 -12.71 -3.82
C ASP A 12 -6.59 -11.40 -3.54
N ARG A 13 -5.42 -11.46 -2.92
CA ARG A 13 -4.70 -10.27 -2.49
C ARG A 13 -3.20 -10.42 -2.55
N ARG A 14 -2.53 -9.30 -2.82
CA ARG A 14 -1.07 -9.26 -2.92
C ARG A 14 -0.54 -7.90 -2.48
N LEU A 15 0.73 -7.86 -2.14
CA LEU A 15 1.44 -6.60 -1.96
C LEU A 15 2.33 -6.35 -3.16
N ARG A 16 2.42 -5.10 -3.56
CA ARG A 16 3.44 -4.64 -4.51
C ARG A 16 4.41 -3.79 -3.73
N VAL A 17 5.66 -4.22 -3.69
CA VAL A 17 6.73 -3.51 -2.99
C VAL A 17 7.64 -2.86 -4.03
N THR A 18 7.82 -1.55 -3.92
CA THR A 18 8.68 -0.81 -4.83
C THR A 18 9.75 -0.09 -4.01
N LEU A 19 11.01 -0.31 -4.37
CA LEU A 19 12.16 0.29 -3.69
C LEU A 19 12.99 1.06 -4.71
N GLU A 20 13.33 2.30 -4.39
CA GLU A 20 14.26 3.09 -5.20
C GLU A 20 15.59 3.19 -4.46
N VAL A 21 16.63 2.62 -5.07
CA VAL A 21 17.96 2.56 -4.49
C VAL A 21 18.93 3.34 -5.36
N GLU A 22 19.71 4.25 -4.77
CA GLU A 22 20.77 5.00 -5.45
C GLU A 22 22.04 4.92 -4.63
N GLN A 23 23.15 4.61 -5.28
CA GLN A 23 24.46 4.53 -4.62
C GLN A 23 24.43 3.63 -3.37
N GLY A 24 23.72 2.51 -3.48
CA GLY A 24 23.61 1.53 -2.38
C GLY A 24 22.69 1.96 -1.24
N LYS A 25 21.97 3.07 -1.38
CA LYS A 25 21.07 3.58 -0.34
C LYS A 25 19.63 3.57 -0.78
N LEU A 26 18.73 3.15 0.10
CA LEU A 26 17.30 3.22 -0.13
C LEU A 26 16.85 4.68 -0.04
N ARG A 27 16.39 5.24 -1.16
CA ARG A 27 15.96 6.65 -1.26
C ARG A 27 14.47 6.81 -1.01
N SER A 28 13.68 5.92 -1.57
CA SER A 28 12.23 5.93 -1.38
C SER A 28 11.67 4.52 -1.47
N TRP A 29 10.47 4.35 -0.99
CA TRP A 29 9.79 3.05 -1.03
C TRP A 29 8.29 3.27 -1.09
N ALA A 30 7.59 2.25 -1.60
CA ALA A 30 6.14 2.17 -1.55
C ALA A 30 5.73 0.71 -1.35
N VAL A 31 4.71 0.49 -0.54
CA VAL A 31 4.09 -0.82 -0.36
C VAL A 31 2.61 -0.64 -0.60
N GLN A 32 2.07 -1.36 -1.58
CA GLN A 32 0.69 -1.23 -2.02
C GLN A 32 -0.05 -2.55 -1.84
N LEU A 33 -1.17 -2.51 -1.15
CA LEU A 33 -2.08 -3.64 -1.04
C LEU A 33 -3.02 -3.62 -2.24
N GLU A 34 -3.06 -4.73 -2.97
CA GLU A 34 -3.96 -4.94 -4.11
C GLU A 34 -4.89 -6.10 -3.83
N TRP A 35 -6.14 -5.93 -4.24
CA TRP A 35 -7.20 -6.92 -4.04
C TRP A 35 -7.88 -7.19 -5.37
N TRP A 36 -8.13 -8.46 -5.67
CA TRP A 36 -8.90 -8.83 -6.85
C TRP A 36 -10.37 -8.46 -6.62
N ASP A 37 -10.86 -7.47 -7.37
CA ASP A 37 -12.26 -7.06 -7.28
C ASP A 37 -13.09 -7.90 -8.25
N PRO A 38 -13.96 -8.79 -7.74
CA PRO A 38 -14.75 -9.66 -8.62
C PRO A 38 -15.77 -8.90 -9.46
N GLU A 39 -16.22 -7.72 -9.04
CA GLU A 39 -17.12 -6.90 -9.84
C GLU A 39 -16.41 -6.32 -11.07
N GLU A 40 -15.17 -5.87 -10.90
CA GLU A 40 -14.39 -5.28 -11.99
C GLU A 40 -13.57 -6.32 -12.74
N GLY A 41 -13.39 -7.51 -12.19
CA GLY A 41 -12.62 -8.58 -12.81
C GLY A 41 -11.14 -8.27 -12.95
N ARG A 42 -10.58 -7.49 -12.03
CA ARG A 42 -9.17 -7.09 -12.04
C ARG A 42 -8.67 -6.74 -10.66
N PRO A 43 -7.35 -6.71 -10.44
CA PRO A 43 -6.79 -6.19 -9.20
C PRO A 43 -7.04 -4.68 -9.10
N VAL A 44 -7.38 -4.22 -7.89
CA VAL A 44 -7.50 -2.80 -7.59
C VAL A 44 -6.57 -2.50 -6.42
N TRP A 45 -5.98 -1.30 -6.38
CA TRP A 45 -5.21 -0.92 -5.22
C TRP A 45 -6.18 -0.45 -4.12
N VAL A 46 -5.90 -0.86 -2.91
CA VAL A 46 -6.77 -0.63 -1.75
C VAL A 46 -6.14 0.35 -0.77
N ALA A 47 -4.88 0.13 -0.44
CA ALA A 47 -4.14 0.98 0.47
C ALA A 47 -2.66 0.98 0.08
N ARG A 48 -1.97 2.07 0.40
CA ARG A 48 -0.55 2.20 0.08
C ARG A 48 0.13 3.04 1.13
N TYR A 49 1.29 2.58 1.60
CA TYR A 49 2.22 3.38 2.37
C TYR A 49 3.36 3.78 1.45
N ASP A 50 3.77 5.04 1.47
CA ASP A 50 4.94 5.46 0.72
C ASP A 50 5.60 6.71 1.30
N THR A 51 6.71 7.10 0.68
CA THR A 51 7.54 8.22 1.12
C THR A 51 7.45 9.41 0.16
N ALA A 52 6.50 9.42 -0.76
CA ALA A 52 6.38 10.51 -1.72
C ALA A 52 6.22 11.85 -1.01
N GLY A 53 6.92 12.87 -1.49
CA GLY A 53 6.92 14.18 -0.85
C GLY A 53 7.82 14.28 0.39
N GLY A 54 8.64 13.27 0.67
CA GLY A 54 9.60 13.28 1.78
C GLY A 54 9.04 12.94 3.14
N ARG A 55 7.77 12.57 3.24
CA ARG A 55 7.12 12.16 4.49
C ARG A 55 6.45 10.81 4.29
N ASP A 56 6.59 9.95 5.29
CA ASP A 56 5.86 8.68 5.29
C ASP A 56 4.37 8.97 5.44
N HIS A 57 3.57 8.41 4.56
CA HIS A 57 2.12 8.58 4.62
C HIS A 57 1.40 7.35 4.09
N ARG A 58 0.10 7.32 4.32
CA ARG A 58 -0.78 6.26 3.86
C ARG A 58 -1.90 6.85 3.03
N ASP A 59 -2.17 6.23 1.88
CA ASP A 59 -3.35 6.51 1.07
C ASP A 59 -4.28 5.30 1.15
N ARG A 60 -5.57 5.56 1.32
CA ARG A 60 -6.60 4.52 1.24
C ARG A 60 -7.57 4.88 0.13
N ASN A 61 -7.57 4.09 -0.92
CA ASN A 61 -8.36 4.37 -2.12
C ASN A 61 -9.83 4.54 -1.77
N ARG A 62 -10.45 5.60 -2.29
CA ARG A 62 -11.84 6.00 -2.03
C ARG A 62 -12.11 6.55 -0.63
N ILE A 63 -11.12 6.61 0.26
CA ILE A 63 -11.31 6.95 1.66
C ILE A 63 -10.53 8.20 2.07
N ALA A 64 -9.21 8.15 2.02
CA ALA A 64 -8.36 9.23 2.50
C ALA A 64 -6.99 9.22 1.82
N SER A 65 -6.43 10.41 1.59
CA SER A 65 -5.08 10.54 1.02
C SER A 65 -4.17 11.26 1.99
N HIS A 66 -2.87 10.93 1.86
CA HIS A 66 -1.80 11.59 2.62
C HIS A 66 -2.02 11.56 4.13
N GLU A 67 -2.56 10.45 4.65
CA GLU A 67 -2.70 10.28 6.08
C GLU A 67 -1.31 10.15 6.70
N PRO A 68 -0.95 10.99 7.69
CA PRO A 68 0.34 10.85 8.34
C PRO A 68 0.41 9.53 9.11
N VAL A 69 1.56 8.88 9.06
CA VAL A 69 1.79 7.63 9.77
C VAL A 69 3.09 7.73 10.56
N ASP A 70 3.13 7.02 11.67
CA ASP A 70 4.28 6.98 12.56
C ASP A 70 5.03 5.69 12.30
N LEU A 71 6.10 5.78 11.51
CA LEU A 71 6.94 4.66 11.12
C LEU A 71 8.37 4.90 11.61
N PRO A 72 9.19 3.84 11.73
CA PRO A 72 10.60 4.01 12.11
C PRO A 72 11.32 4.98 11.16
N GLU A 73 12.32 5.69 11.68
CA GLU A 73 13.09 6.65 10.89
C GLU A 73 13.91 5.98 9.80
N ASP A 74 14.45 4.79 10.07
CA ASP A 74 15.20 4.04 9.08
C ASP A 74 14.27 3.59 7.96
N ARG A 75 14.60 3.97 6.72
CA ARG A 75 13.73 3.69 5.57
C ARG A 75 13.49 2.21 5.32
N GLY A 76 14.51 1.40 5.47
CA GLY A 76 14.38 -0.04 5.29
C GLY A 76 13.48 -0.67 6.35
N GLU A 77 13.62 -0.24 7.59
CA GLU A 77 12.78 -0.69 8.67
C GLU A 77 11.33 -0.20 8.51
N ALA A 78 11.15 1.05 8.10
CA ALA A 78 9.84 1.61 7.83
C ALA A 78 9.10 0.82 6.76
N ALA A 79 9.78 0.48 5.67
CA ALA A 79 9.20 -0.33 4.59
C ALA A 79 8.77 -1.71 5.10
N ARG A 80 9.58 -2.35 5.95
CA ARG A 80 9.23 -3.66 6.53
C ARG A 80 8.03 -3.58 7.46
N VAL A 81 7.95 -2.52 8.26
CA VAL A 81 6.79 -2.29 9.14
C VAL A 81 5.53 -2.07 8.32
N ALA A 82 5.60 -1.26 7.26
CA ALA A 82 4.48 -1.02 6.36
C ALA A 82 4.01 -2.32 5.69
N GLU A 83 4.95 -3.13 5.22
CA GLU A 83 4.64 -4.43 4.60
C GLU A 83 3.93 -5.35 5.59
N ARG A 84 4.43 -5.44 6.82
CA ARG A 84 3.82 -6.25 7.86
C ARG A 84 2.42 -5.77 8.20
N GLU A 85 2.23 -4.47 8.37
CA GLU A 85 0.93 -3.91 8.73
C GLU A 85 -0.10 -4.14 7.63
N LEU A 86 0.25 -3.90 6.38
CA LEU A 86 -0.66 -4.17 5.26
C LEU A 86 -1.00 -5.65 5.15
N SER A 87 -0.05 -6.54 5.43
CA SER A 87 -0.30 -7.98 5.42
C SER A 87 -1.25 -8.41 6.54
N LEU A 88 -0.98 -7.95 7.76
CA LEU A 88 -1.76 -8.34 8.93
C LEU A 88 -3.17 -7.75 8.92
N LYS A 89 -3.31 -6.54 8.39
CA LYS A 89 -4.60 -5.82 8.37
C LYS A 89 -5.24 -5.79 6.99
N ALA A 90 -4.80 -6.65 6.08
CA ALA A 90 -5.31 -6.67 4.71
C ALA A 90 -6.84 -6.75 4.67
N GLU A 91 -7.43 -7.63 5.47
CA GLU A 91 -8.88 -7.80 5.49
C GLU A 91 -9.60 -6.53 5.93
N GLU A 92 -9.08 -5.84 6.94
CA GLU A 92 -9.67 -4.58 7.40
C GLU A 92 -9.63 -3.51 6.31
N TYR A 93 -8.51 -3.39 5.61
CA TYR A 93 -8.37 -2.43 4.52
C TYR A 93 -9.30 -2.76 3.35
N ILE A 94 -9.41 -4.03 3.01
CA ILE A 94 -10.28 -4.48 1.91
C ILE A 94 -11.75 -4.22 2.26
N GLU A 95 -12.18 -4.53 3.47
CA GLU A 95 -13.55 -4.30 3.91
C GLU A 95 -13.88 -2.80 3.91
N ALA A 96 -12.95 -1.95 4.35
CA ALA A 96 -13.14 -0.51 4.33
C ALA A 96 -13.27 0.01 2.88
N TYR A 97 -12.46 -0.51 1.96
CA TYR A 97 -12.55 -0.17 0.54
C TYR A 97 -13.91 -0.58 -0.05
N ARG A 98 -14.35 -1.78 0.25
CA ARG A 98 -15.63 -2.30 -0.24
C ARG A 98 -16.80 -1.46 0.28
N ALA A 99 -16.76 -1.07 1.54
CA ALA A 99 -17.79 -0.20 2.14
C ALA A 99 -17.81 1.17 1.46
N ALA A 100 -16.64 1.77 1.22
CA ALA A 100 -16.54 3.06 0.55
C ALA A 100 -17.08 2.98 -0.89
N LYS A 101 -16.75 1.91 -1.61
CA LYS A 101 -17.25 1.66 -2.96
C LYS A 101 -18.77 1.53 -2.96
N ALA A 102 -19.32 0.78 -2.02
CA ALA A 102 -20.77 0.61 -1.88
C ALA A 102 -21.51 1.92 -1.58
N GLN A 103 -20.84 2.87 -0.94
CA GLN A 103 -21.36 4.20 -0.68
C GLN A 103 -21.22 5.14 -1.87
N GLY A 104 -20.68 4.68 -2.97
CA GLY A 104 -20.49 5.47 -4.18
C GLY A 104 -19.31 6.43 -4.14
N ARG A 105 -18.38 6.27 -3.22
CA ARG A 105 -17.16 7.11 -3.16
C ARG A 105 -16.28 6.81 -4.35
N LYS A 106 -15.70 7.87 -4.93
CA LYS A 106 -14.91 7.74 -6.16
C LYS A 106 -13.54 7.14 -5.90
N ALA A 107 -13.09 6.32 -6.85
CA ALA A 107 -11.72 5.81 -6.86
C ALA A 107 -10.73 6.94 -7.18
N TRP A 108 -9.52 6.75 -6.77
CA TRP A 108 -8.42 7.68 -7.06
C TRP A 108 -7.46 7.15 -8.10
#